data_a661bb24f665c2da7e60a5b29b6a596a
#
_entry.id   a661bb24f665c2da7e60a5b29b6a596a
#
_cell.length_a   1.000
_cell.length_b   1.000
_cell.length_c   1.000
_cell.angle_alpha   90.00
_cell.angle_beta   90.00
_cell.angle_gamma   90.00
#
_symmetry.space_group_name_H-M   'P 1'
#
loop_
_entity.id
_entity.type
_entity.pdbx_description
1 polymer ?
#
loop_
_entity_poly.entity_id
_entity_poly.type
_entity_poly.pdbx_seq_one_letter_code
_entity_poly.pdbx_strand_id
1 'polypeptide(L)'
;MKRTWTIIGVSDVPVSFKWYQSLFGQPETPPVHDYFGQILDTDGTVLLCLHQWGAHEHPSLMSPDKASPGNGLLLFFRVDDYDKALNRARSLVNRFEEEPHLNPNTQTMEFSLRDPDGYYVTISALPAF
;
A
#
# COMPACT_ATOMS: atom_id res chain seq x y z
N MET A 1 4.45 -14.63 -19.51
CA MET A 1 4.27 -13.42 -18.70
C MET A 1 4.46 -13.77 -17.24
N LYS A 2 5.15 -12.91 -16.51
CA LYS A 2 5.42 -13.11 -15.08
C LYS A 2 4.55 -12.21 -14.23
N ARG A 3 4.16 -12.68 -13.03
CA ARG A 3 3.39 -11.92 -12.05
C ARG A 3 4.08 -12.04 -10.70
N THR A 4 4.00 -11.00 -9.90
CA THR A 4 4.48 -11.01 -8.52
C THR A 4 3.33 -10.67 -7.58
N TRP A 5 3.38 -11.27 -6.40
CA TRP A 5 2.53 -10.86 -5.29
C TRP A 5 3.43 -10.33 -4.19
N THR A 6 3.26 -9.07 -3.83
CA THR A 6 3.90 -8.50 -2.64
C THR A 6 2.97 -8.75 -1.47
N ILE A 7 3.44 -9.51 -0.49
CA ILE A 7 2.64 -9.89 0.69
C ILE A 7 3.27 -9.25 1.91
N ILE A 8 2.49 -8.44 2.63
CA ILE A 8 2.97 -7.79 3.85
C ILE A 8 2.18 -8.27 5.06
N GLY A 9 2.87 -8.38 6.20
CA GLY A 9 2.23 -8.69 7.48
C GLY A 9 1.56 -7.45 8.05
N VAL A 10 0.31 -7.58 8.47
CA VAL A 10 -0.45 -6.48 9.06
C VAL A 10 -1.13 -6.93 10.34
N SER A 11 -1.40 -6.01 11.23
CA SER A 11 -2.03 -6.31 12.52
C SER A 11 -3.54 -6.54 12.38
N ASP A 12 -4.18 -5.92 11.40
CA ASP A 12 -5.63 -6.01 11.20
C ASP A 12 -5.92 -5.93 9.71
N VAL A 13 -6.22 -7.06 9.08
CA VAL A 13 -6.44 -7.13 7.63
C VAL A 13 -7.63 -6.26 7.20
N PRO A 14 -8.82 -6.34 7.83
CA PRO A 14 -9.93 -5.46 7.45
C PRO A 14 -9.61 -3.96 7.52
N VAL A 15 -8.90 -3.52 8.54
CA VAL A 15 -8.51 -2.11 8.71
C VAL A 15 -7.56 -1.68 7.59
N SER A 16 -6.51 -2.45 7.33
CA SER A 16 -5.54 -2.13 6.27
C SER A 16 -6.17 -2.24 4.89
N PHE A 17 -7.06 -3.20 4.68
CA PHE A 17 -7.78 -3.39 3.42
C PHE A 17 -8.59 -2.14 3.07
N LYS A 18 -9.37 -1.64 4.03
CA LYS A 18 -10.14 -0.40 3.86
C LYS A 18 -9.23 0.80 3.61
N TRP A 19 -8.12 0.88 4.31
CA TRP A 19 -7.16 1.99 4.17
C TRP A 19 -6.62 2.07 2.75
N TYR A 20 -6.17 0.94 2.18
CA TYR A 20 -5.65 0.91 0.81
C TYR A 20 -6.75 1.18 -0.23
N GLN A 21 -7.95 0.65 -0.03
CA GLN A 21 -9.07 0.95 -0.91
C GLN A 21 -9.37 2.45 -0.92
N SER A 22 -9.34 3.10 0.24
CA SER A 22 -9.55 4.55 0.34
C SER A 22 -8.45 5.32 -0.38
N LEU A 23 -7.19 4.92 -0.18
CA LEU A 23 -6.05 5.57 -0.84
C LEU A 23 -6.17 5.52 -2.36
N PHE A 24 -6.57 4.37 -2.89
CA PHE A 24 -6.69 4.15 -4.34
C PHE A 24 -8.04 4.59 -4.91
N GLY A 25 -8.97 5.07 -4.08
CA GLY A 25 -10.28 5.49 -4.53
C GLY A 25 -11.16 4.35 -4.98
N GLN A 26 -10.98 3.17 -4.42
CA GLN A 26 -11.78 1.99 -4.71
C GLN A 26 -13.01 1.94 -3.83
N PRO A 27 -14.12 1.29 -4.29
CA PRO A 27 -15.27 1.05 -3.44
C PRO A 27 -14.88 0.25 -2.19
N GLU A 28 -15.47 0.59 -1.06
CA GLU A 28 -15.23 -0.13 0.18
C GLU A 28 -15.93 -1.48 0.14
N THR A 29 -15.13 -2.56 0.16
CA THR A 29 -15.62 -3.93 0.23
C THR A 29 -14.81 -4.67 1.28
N PRO A 30 -15.37 -5.73 1.91
CA PRO A 30 -14.61 -6.51 2.87
C PRO A 30 -13.57 -7.40 2.17
N PRO A 31 -12.46 -7.75 2.85
CA PRO A 31 -11.55 -8.76 2.32
C PRO A 31 -12.23 -10.13 2.30
N VAL A 32 -11.71 -11.05 1.48
CA VAL A 32 -12.26 -12.40 1.37
C VAL A 32 -12.17 -13.14 2.70
N HIS A 33 -11.08 -12.94 3.43
CA HIS A 33 -10.85 -13.52 4.76
C HIS A 33 -10.39 -12.46 5.75
N ASP A 34 -10.64 -12.66 7.03
CA ASP A 34 -10.15 -11.77 8.09
C ASP A 34 -8.63 -11.83 8.24
N TYR A 35 -8.00 -12.88 7.75
CA TYR A 35 -6.56 -13.08 7.86
C TYR A 35 -5.80 -12.84 6.56
N PHE A 36 -6.50 -12.65 5.44
CA PHE A 36 -5.87 -12.44 4.14
C PHE A 36 -6.78 -11.66 3.20
N GLY A 37 -6.22 -10.64 2.54
CA GLY A 37 -6.94 -9.89 1.53
C GLY A 37 -6.01 -9.46 0.41
N GLN A 38 -6.56 -9.27 -0.78
CA GLN A 38 -5.84 -8.78 -1.94
C GLN A 38 -6.43 -7.47 -2.43
N ILE A 39 -5.59 -6.46 -2.54
CA ILE A 39 -5.96 -5.20 -3.20
C ILE A 39 -5.72 -5.40 -4.68
N LEU A 40 -6.78 -5.26 -5.47
CA LEU A 40 -6.75 -5.49 -6.92
C LEU A 40 -6.93 -4.18 -7.67
N ASP A 41 -6.29 -4.07 -8.83
CA ASP A 41 -6.57 -3.00 -9.78
C ASP A 41 -7.88 -3.30 -10.52
N THR A 42 -8.36 -2.35 -11.31
CA THR A 42 -9.61 -2.47 -12.07
C THR A 42 -9.60 -3.62 -13.07
N ASP A 43 -8.42 -4.00 -13.56
CA ASP A 43 -8.25 -5.13 -14.49
C ASP A 43 -8.01 -6.47 -13.79
N GLY A 44 -8.07 -6.51 -12.44
CA GLY A 44 -7.85 -7.71 -11.66
C GLY A 44 -6.39 -7.96 -11.30
N THR A 45 -5.46 -7.10 -11.72
CA THR A 45 -4.06 -7.23 -11.34
C THR A 45 -3.90 -7.05 -9.83
N VAL A 46 -3.16 -7.94 -9.19
CA VAL A 46 -2.89 -7.83 -7.75
C VAL A 46 -1.88 -6.71 -7.52
N LEU A 47 -2.28 -5.72 -6.72
CA LEU A 47 -1.42 -4.62 -6.33
C LEU A 47 -0.67 -4.91 -5.04
N LEU A 48 -1.33 -5.58 -4.08
CA LEU A 48 -0.77 -5.85 -2.77
C LEU A 48 -1.60 -6.93 -2.08
N CYS A 49 -0.92 -7.81 -1.34
CA CYS A 49 -1.58 -8.79 -0.49
C CYS A 49 -1.33 -8.44 0.98
N LEU A 50 -2.39 -8.53 1.80
CA LEU A 50 -2.35 -8.26 3.23
C LEU A 50 -2.54 -9.57 3.97
N HIS A 51 -1.63 -9.88 4.90
CA HIS A 51 -1.63 -11.14 5.63
C HIS A 51 -1.57 -10.85 7.13
N GLN A 52 -2.49 -11.42 7.90
CA GLN A 52 -2.49 -11.28 9.35
C GLN A 52 -1.19 -11.90 9.92
N TRP A 53 -0.52 -11.18 10.81
CA TRP A 53 0.63 -11.73 11.51
C TRP A 53 0.24 -13.02 12.21
N GLY A 54 1.03 -14.08 12.01
CA GLY A 54 0.85 -15.35 12.68
C GLY A 54 -0.29 -16.22 12.20
N ALA A 55 -1.07 -15.80 11.20
CA ALA A 55 -2.25 -16.55 10.75
C ALA A 55 -1.90 -17.92 10.13
N HIS A 56 -0.74 -18.01 9.50
CA HIS A 56 -0.22 -19.24 8.90
C HIS A 56 1.27 -19.38 9.22
N GLU A 57 1.83 -20.57 9.01
CA GLU A 57 3.23 -20.83 9.32
C GLU A 57 4.17 -20.34 8.21
N HIS A 58 4.15 -19.04 7.92
CA HIS A 58 5.11 -18.41 7.04
C HIS A 58 6.15 -17.69 7.91
N PRO A 59 7.42 -18.13 7.92
CA PRO A 59 8.41 -17.59 8.86
C PRO A 59 8.51 -16.07 8.87
N SER A 60 8.40 -15.44 7.71
CA SER A 60 8.49 -13.96 7.59
C SER A 60 7.24 -13.23 8.08
N LEU A 61 6.14 -13.95 8.32
CA LEU A 61 4.84 -13.38 8.67
C LEU A 61 4.33 -13.86 10.04
N MET A 62 5.23 -14.37 10.88
CA MET A 62 4.83 -14.94 12.18
C MET A 62 4.68 -13.90 13.27
N SER A 63 5.57 -12.92 13.33
CA SER A 63 5.54 -11.95 14.43
C SER A 63 6.14 -10.62 14.00
N PRO A 64 5.47 -9.48 14.32
CA PRO A 64 6.02 -8.15 14.07
C PRO A 64 7.20 -7.81 14.97
N ASP A 65 7.40 -8.56 16.07
CA ASP A 65 8.42 -8.23 17.08
C ASP A 65 9.82 -8.70 16.72
N LYS A 66 9.97 -9.55 15.70
CA LYS A 66 11.28 -10.13 15.35
C LYS A 66 12.20 -9.17 14.63
N ALA A 67 11.66 -8.17 13.96
CA ALA A 67 12.40 -7.15 13.23
C ALA A 67 11.49 -5.96 12.98
N SER A 68 12.05 -4.85 12.53
CA SER A 68 11.24 -3.69 12.12
C SER A 68 10.49 -4.05 10.84
N PRO A 69 9.16 -4.13 10.86
CA PRO A 69 8.39 -4.45 9.65
C PRO A 69 8.67 -3.43 8.53
N GLY A 70 8.95 -3.95 7.35
CA GLY A 70 9.15 -3.09 6.18
C GLY A 70 10.48 -2.36 6.12
N ASN A 71 11.40 -2.60 7.06
CA ASN A 71 12.73 -2.04 6.91
C ASN A 71 13.42 -2.68 5.70
N GLY A 72 13.83 -1.84 4.75
CA GLY A 72 14.34 -2.31 3.47
C GLY A 72 13.28 -2.53 2.40
N LEU A 73 12.01 -2.23 2.70
CA LEU A 73 10.90 -2.34 1.76
C LEU A 73 10.33 -0.95 1.49
N LEU A 74 10.13 -0.62 0.24
CA LEU A 74 9.38 0.55 -0.21
C LEU A 74 8.23 0.08 -1.08
N LEU A 75 7.01 0.42 -0.69
CA LEU A 75 5.82 0.14 -1.50
C LEU A 75 5.60 1.35 -2.41
N PHE A 76 5.89 1.18 -3.70
CA PHE A 76 5.85 2.26 -4.67
C PHE A 76 4.72 1.99 -5.66
N PHE A 77 3.69 2.82 -5.62
CA PHE A 77 2.52 2.69 -6.50
C PHE A 77 2.44 3.87 -7.46
N ARG A 78 2.21 3.60 -8.73
CA ARG A 78 1.94 4.63 -9.72
C ARG A 78 0.44 4.68 -10.00
N VAL A 79 -0.11 5.87 -10.03
CA VAL A 79 -1.54 6.09 -10.18
C VAL A 79 -1.84 6.99 -11.38
N ASP A 80 -2.98 6.77 -11.99
CA ASP A 80 -3.41 7.53 -13.17
C ASP A 80 -3.98 8.90 -12.81
N ASP A 81 -4.54 9.07 -11.61
CA ASP A 81 -5.05 10.36 -11.14
C ASP A 81 -4.33 10.76 -9.85
N TYR A 82 -3.18 11.36 -10.01
CA TYR A 82 -2.31 11.77 -8.91
C TYR A 82 -3.00 12.76 -7.97
N ASP A 83 -3.68 13.78 -8.52
CA ASP A 83 -4.28 14.84 -7.69
C ASP A 83 -5.39 14.28 -6.80
N LYS A 84 -6.22 13.39 -7.30
CA LYS A 84 -7.25 12.73 -6.50
C LYS A 84 -6.63 11.83 -5.43
N ALA A 85 -5.58 11.09 -5.78
CA ALA A 85 -4.87 10.25 -4.81
C ALA A 85 -4.27 11.11 -3.68
N LEU A 86 -3.69 12.26 -4.02
CA LEU A 86 -3.14 13.19 -3.03
C LEU A 86 -4.23 13.67 -2.06
N ASN A 87 -5.39 14.07 -2.59
CA ASN A 87 -6.49 14.53 -1.76
C ASN A 87 -7.00 13.44 -0.82
N ARG A 88 -7.12 12.22 -1.31
CA ARG A 88 -7.53 11.07 -0.49
C ARG A 88 -6.50 10.76 0.60
N ALA A 89 -5.23 10.81 0.25
CA ALA A 89 -4.14 10.53 1.19
C ALA A 89 -4.11 11.53 2.34
N ARG A 90 -4.39 12.81 2.07
CA ARG A 90 -4.44 13.83 3.13
C ARG A 90 -5.53 13.56 4.16
N SER A 91 -6.58 12.83 3.78
CA SER A 91 -7.65 12.44 4.72
C SER A 91 -7.30 11.19 5.53
N LEU A 92 -6.29 10.42 5.09
CA LEU A 92 -5.94 9.15 5.73
C LEU A 92 -4.86 9.29 6.80
N VAL A 93 -4.01 10.31 6.71
CA VAL A 93 -2.88 10.48 7.63
C VAL A 93 -2.83 11.92 8.13
N ASN A 94 -2.22 12.12 9.31
CA ASN A 94 -2.06 13.46 9.87
C ASN A 94 -0.94 14.24 9.19
N ARG A 95 0.08 13.54 8.69
CA ARG A 95 1.19 14.16 7.97
C ARG A 95 1.82 13.16 7.02
N PHE A 96 2.47 13.68 5.98
CA PHE A 96 3.25 12.86 5.05
C PHE A 96 4.70 12.70 5.54
N GLU A 97 5.32 11.60 5.16
CA GLU A 97 6.76 11.40 5.33
C GLU A 97 7.52 12.29 4.34
N GLU A 98 7.02 12.41 3.11
CA GLU A 98 7.53 13.35 2.13
C GLU A 98 6.34 14.06 1.46
N GLU A 99 6.34 15.39 1.53
CA GLU A 99 5.32 16.20 0.85
C GLU A 99 5.48 16.08 -0.67
N PRO A 100 4.43 16.44 -1.44
CA PRO A 100 4.50 16.38 -2.90
C PRO A 100 5.72 17.10 -3.46
N HIS A 101 6.46 16.40 -4.31
CA HIS A 101 7.66 16.93 -4.95
C HIS A 101 7.90 16.23 -6.27
N LEU A 102 8.68 16.86 -7.14
CA LEU A 102 9.10 16.27 -8.40
C LEU A 102 10.30 15.36 -8.17
N ASN A 103 10.18 14.10 -8.57
CA ASN A 103 11.31 13.17 -8.54
C ASN A 103 12.17 13.42 -9.79
N PRO A 104 13.43 13.86 -9.66
CA PRO A 104 14.26 14.18 -10.81
C PRO A 104 14.62 12.95 -11.67
N ASN A 105 14.57 11.76 -11.11
CA ASN A 105 14.89 10.54 -11.85
C ASN A 105 13.74 10.07 -12.72
N THR A 106 12.50 10.21 -12.25
CA THR A 106 11.30 9.77 -12.97
C THR A 106 10.61 10.90 -13.71
N GLN A 107 10.91 12.15 -13.34
CA GLN A 107 10.26 13.35 -13.86
C GLN A 107 8.76 13.36 -13.58
N THR A 108 8.34 12.70 -12.49
CA THR A 108 6.94 12.68 -12.07
C THR A 108 6.81 13.15 -10.64
N MET A 109 5.63 13.69 -10.30
CA MET A 109 5.31 14.09 -8.93
C MET A 109 5.08 12.86 -8.06
N GLU A 110 5.50 12.94 -6.80
CA GLU A 110 5.25 11.89 -5.82
C GLU A 110 5.15 12.45 -4.40
N PHE A 111 4.53 11.67 -3.52
CA PHE A 111 4.50 11.92 -2.08
C PHE A 111 4.59 10.59 -1.35
N SER A 112 4.95 10.64 -0.07
CA SER A 112 5.13 9.42 0.74
C SER A 112 4.44 9.53 2.08
N LEU A 113 3.90 8.40 2.56
CA LEU A 113 3.17 8.32 3.81
C LEU A 113 3.34 6.93 4.42
N ARG A 114 2.91 6.79 5.69
CA ARG A 114 2.92 5.50 6.38
C ARG A 114 1.54 4.88 6.38
N ASP A 115 1.48 3.58 6.15
CA ASP A 115 0.23 2.82 6.27
C ASP A 115 -0.07 2.54 7.76
N PRO A 116 -1.22 1.91 8.10
CA PRO A 116 -1.58 1.65 9.50
C PRO A 116 -0.55 0.84 10.29
N ASP A 117 0.25 0.00 9.64
CA ASP A 117 1.29 -0.80 10.29
C ASP A 117 2.69 -0.17 10.21
N GLY A 118 2.80 1.01 9.62
CA GLY A 118 4.05 1.74 9.53
C GLY A 118 4.87 1.46 8.28
N TYR A 119 4.34 0.74 7.30
CA TYR A 119 5.04 0.53 6.04
C TYR A 119 5.13 1.84 5.25
N TYR A 120 6.28 2.05 4.64
CA TYR A 120 6.55 3.26 3.85
C TYR A 120 5.93 3.10 2.47
N VAL A 121 5.03 4.00 2.12
CA VAL A 121 4.28 3.98 0.86
C VAL A 121 4.58 5.25 0.07
N THR A 122 4.97 5.11 -1.18
CA THR A 122 5.13 6.25 -2.10
C THR A 122 4.08 6.15 -3.20
N ILE A 123 3.40 7.26 -3.46
CA ILE A 123 2.44 7.40 -4.56
C ILE A 123 3.07 8.31 -5.60
N SER A 124 3.16 7.82 -6.82
CA SER A 124 3.75 8.54 -7.94
C SER A 124 2.75 8.68 -9.08
N ALA A 125 2.81 9.80 -9.78
CA ALA A 125 2.07 9.95 -11.03
C ALA A 125 2.63 9.00 -12.09
N LEU A 126 1.79 8.60 -13.03
CA LEU A 126 2.25 7.91 -14.23
C LEU A 126 3.00 8.90 -15.14
N PRO A 127 3.98 8.41 -15.94
CA PRO A 127 4.59 9.27 -16.95
C PRO A 127 3.55 9.86 -17.90
N ALA A 128 3.85 11.04 -18.43
CA ALA A 128 2.92 11.80 -19.28
C ALA A 128 2.79 11.24 -20.71
N PHE A 129 3.37 10.08 -21.00
CA PHE A 129 3.34 9.48 -22.35
C PHE A 129 2.88 8.03 -22.33
#